data_fed466ee22d88fafd9528a808a449473
#
_entry.id   fed466ee22d88fafd9528a808a449473
#
_cell.length_a   1.000
_cell.length_b   1.000
_cell.length_c   1.000
_cell.angle_alpha   90.00
_cell.angle_beta   90.00
_cell.angle_gamma   90.00
#
_symmetry.space_group_name_H-M   'P 1'
#
loop_
_entity.id
_entity.type
_entity.pdbx_description
1 polymer ?
#
loop_
_entity_poly.entity_id
_entity_poly.type
_entity_poly.pdbx_seq_one_letter_code
_entity_poly.pdbx_strand_id
1 'polypeptide(L)'
;MERTEVPTSQPAEDDLGTADGFSRWVRPHWPAMVRLAARYSADADDILQDALVAAWRKRAQFDPARGTARTWLLAITADQRSKAWRRAARTLSRPWADPEAGQTAGEAAREATSVVPPELRLDLRRAIGRLPAKQALAIDLHYYLGLGISDVAAVMRCPEGTVKSHLSRARDRLRTQLGDDYR
;
A
#
# COMPACT_ATOMS: atom_id res chain seq x y z
N MET A 1 8.27 9.70 -34.77
CA MET A 1 7.49 9.71 -33.51
C MET A 1 8.36 9.03 -32.47
N GLU A 2 9.20 9.82 -31.85
CA GLU A 2 10.33 9.40 -31.02
C GLU A 2 9.79 9.13 -29.61
N ARG A 3 9.89 7.88 -29.15
CA ARG A 3 9.57 7.53 -27.77
C ARG A 3 10.71 8.06 -26.89
N THR A 4 10.45 9.11 -26.16
CA THR A 4 11.33 9.57 -25.10
C THR A 4 11.30 8.54 -23.97
N GLU A 5 12.24 7.59 -24.01
CA GLU A 5 12.54 6.74 -22.85
C GLU A 5 13.08 7.63 -21.75
N VAL A 6 12.31 7.83 -20.71
CA VAL A 6 12.78 8.42 -19.45
C VAL A 6 13.74 7.38 -18.85
N PRO A 7 15.04 7.69 -18.73
CA PRO A 7 15.97 6.76 -18.12
C PRO A 7 15.61 6.61 -16.64
N THR A 8 15.10 5.45 -16.26
CA THR A 8 14.94 5.03 -14.85
C THR A 8 16.34 4.65 -14.34
N SER A 9 17.21 5.63 -14.23
CA SER A 9 18.51 5.43 -13.57
C SER A 9 18.24 5.19 -12.10
N GLN A 10 18.31 3.94 -11.64
CA GLN A 10 18.45 3.66 -10.22
C GLN A 10 19.72 4.35 -9.74
N PRO A 11 19.69 5.16 -8.65
CA PRO A 11 20.89 5.77 -8.12
C PRO A 11 21.91 4.68 -7.77
N ALA A 12 23.18 4.93 -8.05
CA ALA A 12 24.25 4.03 -7.68
C ALA A 12 24.20 3.76 -6.17
N GLU A 13 24.55 2.54 -5.75
CA GLU A 13 24.52 2.10 -4.33
C GLU A 13 25.27 3.03 -3.38
N ASP A 14 26.31 3.73 -3.87
CA ASP A 14 27.11 4.70 -3.12
C ASP A 14 26.33 5.94 -2.65
N ASP A 15 25.18 6.24 -3.27
CA ASP A 15 24.36 7.43 -2.94
C ASP A 15 23.36 7.19 -1.79
N LEU A 16 23.05 5.94 -1.46
CA LEU A 16 22.15 5.60 -0.33
C LEU A 16 22.78 5.87 1.05
N GLY A 17 24.09 6.10 1.11
CA GLY A 17 24.81 6.44 2.35
C GLY A 17 24.50 7.82 2.89
N THR A 18 24.07 8.75 2.05
CA THR A 18 23.77 10.15 2.40
C THR A 18 22.26 10.40 2.51
N ALA A 19 21.87 11.41 3.30
CA ALA A 19 20.47 11.80 3.44
C ALA A 19 19.87 12.27 2.11
N ASP A 20 20.65 13.01 1.32
CA ASP A 20 20.22 13.53 0.02
C ASP A 20 20.06 12.42 -1.02
N GLY A 21 20.98 11.48 -1.08
CA GLY A 21 20.91 10.33 -1.97
C GLY A 21 19.72 9.45 -1.64
N PHE A 22 19.52 9.15 -0.36
CA PHE A 22 18.36 8.39 0.09
C PHE A 22 17.04 9.12 -0.23
N SER A 23 16.97 10.44 -0.02
CA SER A 23 15.77 11.22 -0.33
C SER A 23 15.45 11.19 -1.84
N ARG A 24 16.46 11.33 -2.71
CA ARG A 24 16.30 11.20 -4.16
C ARG A 24 15.82 9.81 -4.56
N TRP A 25 16.34 8.77 -3.92
CA TRP A 25 15.97 7.38 -4.18
C TRP A 25 14.53 7.06 -3.74
N VAL A 26 14.05 7.60 -2.61
CA VAL A 26 12.68 7.38 -2.12
C VAL A 26 11.65 8.18 -2.92
N ARG A 27 12.00 9.38 -3.40
CA ARG A 27 11.08 10.34 -4.02
C ARG A 27 10.16 9.75 -5.12
N PRO A 28 10.65 8.95 -6.09
CA PRO A 28 9.77 8.35 -7.12
C PRO A 28 8.72 7.39 -6.55
N HIS A 29 8.98 6.83 -5.38
CA HIS A 29 8.15 5.80 -4.73
C HIS A 29 7.23 6.39 -3.66
N TRP A 30 7.50 7.64 -3.24
CA TRP A 30 6.76 8.35 -2.20
C TRP A 30 5.23 8.33 -2.41
N PRO A 31 4.68 8.61 -3.62
CA PRO A 31 3.24 8.59 -3.83
C PRO A 31 2.59 7.22 -3.58
N ALA A 32 3.31 6.13 -3.84
CA ALA A 32 2.82 4.79 -3.58
C ALA A 32 2.84 4.46 -2.08
N MET A 33 3.89 4.90 -1.35
CA MET A 33 3.99 4.74 0.09
C MET A 33 2.89 5.51 0.81
N VAL A 34 2.65 6.78 0.43
CA VAL A 34 1.55 7.61 0.96
C VAL A 34 0.20 6.92 0.76
N ARG A 35 -0.08 6.48 -0.46
CA ARG A 35 -1.34 5.78 -0.76
C ARG A 35 -1.53 4.52 0.08
N LEU A 36 -0.47 3.75 0.33
CA LEU A 36 -0.55 2.55 1.15
C LEU A 36 -0.74 2.88 2.64
N ALA A 37 -0.06 3.90 3.15
CA ALA A 37 -0.14 4.32 4.55
C ALA A 37 -1.50 4.93 4.89
N ALA A 38 -2.00 5.83 4.04
CA ALA A 38 -3.29 6.52 4.22
C ALA A 38 -4.50 5.59 4.09
N ARG A 39 -4.32 4.42 3.50
CA ARG A 39 -5.41 3.48 3.31
C ARG A 39 -5.92 2.96 4.65
N TYR A 40 -7.10 3.42 5.06
CA TYR A 40 -7.78 3.01 6.30
C TYR A 40 -7.04 3.38 7.61
N SER A 41 -6.25 4.44 7.64
CA SER A 41 -5.57 4.87 8.86
C SER A 41 -5.59 6.39 8.99
N ALA A 42 -6.00 6.86 10.17
CA ALA A 42 -5.86 8.27 10.55
C ALA A 42 -4.39 8.63 10.84
N ASP A 43 -3.55 7.63 11.13
CA ASP A 43 -2.15 7.79 11.53
C ASP A 43 -1.20 7.62 10.32
N ALA A 44 -1.61 8.07 9.13
CA ALA A 44 -0.83 7.88 7.90
C ALA A 44 0.56 8.50 7.99
N ASP A 45 0.66 9.70 8.56
CA ASP A 45 1.92 10.44 8.69
C ASP A 45 2.89 9.71 9.64
N ASP A 46 2.39 9.18 10.76
CA ASP A 46 3.20 8.39 11.69
C ASP A 46 3.69 7.09 11.04
N ILE A 47 2.82 6.42 10.26
CA ILE A 47 3.20 5.22 9.52
C ILE A 47 4.29 5.53 8.50
N LEU A 48 4.19 6.65 7.79
CA LEU A 48 5.16 7.08 6.79
C LEU A 48 6.49 7.46 7.44
N GLN A 49 6.45 8.20 8.54
CA GLN A 49 7.64 8.56 9.30
C GLN A 49 8.36 7.29 9.82
N ASP A 50 7.63 6.38 10.46
CA ASP A 50 8.17 5.09 10.89
C ASP A 50 8.74 4.27 9.72
N ALA A 51 8.09 4.30 8.55
CA ALA A 51 8.55 3.61 7.36
C ALA A 51 9.84 4.21 6.81
N LEU A 52 9.96 5.54 6.75
CA LEU A 52 11.19 6.23 6.33
C LEU A 52 12.36 5.93 7.27
N VAL A 53 12.14 6.03 8.58
CA VAL A 53 13.16 5.70 9.59
C VAL A 53 13.60 4.24 9.46
N ALA A 54 12.65 3.31 9.28
CA ALA A 54 12.97 1.90 9.08
C ALA A 54 13.71 1.64 7.77
N ALA A 55 13.33 2.31 6.68
CA ALA A 55 14.00 2.22 5.39
C ALA A 55 15.43 2.77 5.47
N TRP A 56 15.61 3.95 6.08
CA TRP A 56 16.95 4.52 6.31
C TRP A 56 17.86 3.58 7.09
N ARG A 57 17.37 3.01 8.20
CA ARG A 57 18.14 2.07 9.02
C ARG A 57 18.53 0.78 8.27
N LYS A 58 17.68 0.34 7.34
CA LYS A 58 17.83 -0.90 6.60
C LYS A 58 18.40 -0.71 5.19
N ARG A 59 18.75 0.52 4.77
CA ARG A 59 19.13 0.84 3.39
C ARG A 59 20.28 -0.02 2.84
N ALA A 60 21.25 -0.37 3.70
CA ALA A 60 22.36 -1.26 3.34
C ALA A 60 21.92 -2.72 3.09
N GLN A 61 20.69 -3.09 3.43
CA GLN A 61 20.13 -4.42 3.17
C GLN A 61 19.32 -4.47 1.85
N PHE A 62 19.17 -3.32 1.18
CA PHE A 62 18.53 -3.30 -0.12
C PHE A 62 19.44 -3.95 -1.15
N ASP A 63 18.90 -4.95 -1.86
CA ASP A 63 19.58 -5.69 -2.90
C ASP A 63 18.72 -5.61 -4.18
N PRO A 64 19.17 -4.89 -5.22
CA PRO A 64 18.42 -4.76 -6.46
C PRO A 64 18.24 -6.08 -7.21
N ALA A 65 19.09 -7.08 -6.97
CA ALA A 65 18.92 -8.41 -7.55
C ALA A 65 17.74 -9.18 -6.95
N ARG A 66 17.27 -8.79 -5.77
CA ARG A 66 16.15 -9.43 -5.04
C ARG A 66 14.82 -8.73 -5.23
N GLY A 67 14.79 -7.57 -5.91
CA GLY A 67 13.57 -6.85 -6.18
C GLY A 67 13.77 -5.35 -6.36
N THR A 68 12.71 -4.67 -6.77
CA THR A 68 12.76 -3.24 -7.04
C THR A 68 12.74 -2.41 -5.76
N ALA A 69 13.29 -1.18 -5.82
CA ALA A 69 13.20 -0.21 -4.73
C ALA A 69 11.73 0.01 -4.28
N ARG A 70 10.80 0.05 -5.26
CA ARG A 70 9.36 0.20 -4.99
C ARG A 70 8.81 -0.93 -4.13
N THR A 71 9.05 -2.19 -4.50
CA THR A 71 8.56 -3.35 -3.75
C THR A 71 9.18 -3.40 -2.35
N TRP A 72 10.46 -3.07 -2.23
CA TRP A 72 11.17 -3.05 -0.95
C TRP A 72 10.62 -1.97 0.00
N LEU A 73 10.43 -0.73 -0.48
CA LEU A 73 9.87 0.38 0.29
C LEU A 73 8.41 0.10 0.68
N LEU A 74 7.61 -0.45 -0.23
CA LEU A 74 6.23 -0.83 0.07
C LEU A 74 6.15 -1.97 1.10
N ALA A 75 7.08 -2.93 1.09
CA ALA A 75 7.14 -3.96 2.13
C ALA A 75 7.41 -3.37 3.52
N ILE A 76 8.30 -2.39 3.62
CA ILE A 76 8.55 -1.67 4.87
C ILE A 76 7.31 -0.88 5.32
N THR A 77 6.67 -0.17 4.39
CA THR A 77 5.43 0.60 4.68
C THR A 77 4.31 -0.33 5.16
N ALA A 78 4.12 -1.48 4.51
CA ALA A 78 3.14 -2.49 4.91
C ALA A 78 3.42 -3.07 6.31
N ASP A 79 4.70 -3.28 6.66
CA ASP A 79 5.10 -3.72 7.99
C ASP A 79 4.74 -2.67 9.07
N GLN A 80 5.00 -1.37 8.83
CA GLN A 80 4.65 -0.31 9.79
C GLN A 80 3.13 -0.14 9.92
N ARG A 81 2.41 -0.15 8.79
CA ARG A 81 0.94 -0.16 8.80
C ARG A 81 0.39 -1.33 9.63
N SER A 82 0.95 -2.53 9.46
CA SER A 82 0.52 -3.71 10.21
C SER A 82 0.81 -3.59 11.72
N LYS A 83 1.88 -2.90 12.11
CA LYS A 83 2.20 -2.60 13.51
C LYS A 83 1.24 -1.57 14.10
N ALA A 84 0.95 -0.49 13.36
CA ALA A 84 -0.03 0.53 13.76
C ALA A 84 -1.41 -0.11 13.97
N TRP A 85 -1.85 -0.93 13.02
CA TRP A 85 -3.09 -1.72 13.15
C TRP A 85 -3.14 -2.56 14.42
N ARG A 86 -2.07 -3.33 14.71
CA ARG A 86 -2.00 -4.16 15.92
C ARG A 86 -1.97 -3.34 17.20
N ARG A 87 -1.39 -2.14 17.18
CA ARG A 87 -1.43 -1.20 18.32
C ARG A 87 -2.85 -0.71 18.55
N ALA A 88 -3.51 -0.21 17.51
CA ALA A 88 -4.89 0.26 17.57
C ALA A 88 -5.87 -0.83 18.04
N ALA A 89 -5.74 -2.05 17.53
CA ALA A 89 -6.58 -3.19 17.94
C ALA A 89 -6.43 -3.59 19.42
N ARG A 90 -5.32 -3.24 20.07
CA ARG A 90 -5.11 -3.48 21.52
C ARG A 90 -5.67 -2.37 22.39
N THR A 91 -5.75 -1.16 21.86
CA THR A 91 -6.17 0.05 22.62
C THR A 91 -7.66 0.34 22.47
N LEU A 92 -8.25 -0.07 21.37
CA LEU A 92 -9.65 0.18 21.05
C LEU A 92 -10.40 -1.14 20.95
N SER A 93 -11.56 -1.23 21.63
CA SER A 93 -12.53 -2.33 21.45
C SER A 93 -13.14 -2.35 20.04
N ARG A 94 -12.72 -1.49 19.13
CA ARG A 94 -13.12 -1.42 17.71
C ARG A 94 -11.87 -1.45 16.82
N PRO A 95 -11.74 -2.48 15.95
CA PRO A 95 -10.57 -2.66 15.09
C PRO A 95 -10.49 -1.71 13.90
N TRP A 96 -11.36 -0.70 13.78
CA TRP A 96 -11.53 0.06 12.55
C TRP A 96 -11.60 1.57 12.81
N ALA A 97 -10.66 2.32 12.21
CA ALA A 97 -10.77 3.76 12.07
C ALA A 97 -11.82 4.11 10.98
N ASP A 98 -12.52 5.21 11.18
CA ASP A 98 -13.53 5.71 10.25
C ASP A 98 -12.95 5.80 8.82
N PRO A 99 -13.61 5.24 7.79
CA PRO A 99 -13.12 5.31 6.41
C PRO A 99 -12.92 6.75 5.90
N GLU A 100 -13.54 7.73 6.52
CA GLU A 100 -13.40 9.15 6.13
C GLU A 100 -12.12 9.80 6.66
N ALA A 101 -11.49 9.25 7.70
CA ALA A 101 -10.33 9.86 8.35
C ALA A 101 -9.00 9.76 7.58
N GLY A 102 -8.95 9.06 6.44
CA GLY A 102 -7.72 8.79 5.68
C GLY A 102 -7.70 9.33 4.25
N GLN A 103 -8.55 10.30 3.92
CA GLN A 103 -8.57 10.87 2.55
C GLN A 103 -7.38 11.82 2.34
N THR A 104 -6.48 11.47 1.41
CA THR A 104 -5.46 12.41 0.92
C THR A 104 -6.04 13.28 -0.20
N ALA A 105 -5.49 14.49 -0.39
CA ALA A 105 -5.88 15.39 -1.48
C ALA A 105 -5.82 14.71 -2.87
N GLY A 106 -4.90 13.74 -3.07
CA GLY A 106 -4.80 12.97 -4.29
C GLY A 106 -5.90 11.91 -4.45
N GLU A 107 -6.47 11.42 -3.36
CA GLU A 107 -7.66 10.54 -3.39
C GLU A 107 -8.92 11.33 -3.69
N ALA A 108 -9.09 12.50 -3.09
CA ALA A 108 -10.20 13.40 -3.38
C ALA A 108 -10.23 13.82 -4.88
N ALA A 109 -9.07 14.10 -5.48
CA ALA A 109 -8.98 14.42 -6.91
C ALA A 109 -9.34 13.24 -7.83
N ARG A 110 -8.98 12.00 -7.44
CA ARG A 110 -9.37 10.78 -8.17
C ARG A 110 -10.84 10.41 -7.95
N GLU A 111 -11.35 10.67 -6.77
CA GLU A 111 -12.77 10.50 -6.45
C GLU A 111 -13.65 11.42 -7.31
N ALA A 112 -13.21 12.64 -7.58
CA ALA A 112 -13.93 13.57 -8.47
C ALA A 112 -13.98 13.11 -9.93
N THR A 113 -13.03 12.26 -10.38
CA THR A 113 -12.94 11.77 -11.77
C THR A 113 -13.49 10.34 -11.93
N SER A 114 -13.93 9.71 -10.85
CA SER A 114 -14.40 8.32 -10.88
C SER A 114 -15.85 8.23 -11.35
N VAL A 115 -16.11 7.32 -12.29
CA VAL A 115 -17.45 6.97 -12.80
C VAL A 115 -18.29 6.22 -11.74
N VAL A 116 -17.68 5.76 -10.65
CA VAL A 116 -18.33 5.00 -9.57
C VAL A 116 -19.03 5.98 -8.59
N PRO A 117 -20.33 5.79 -8.27
CA PRO A 117 -21.04 6.62 -7.31
C PRO A 117 -20.36 6.70 -5.94
N PRO A 118 -20.42 7.86 -5.25
CA PRO A 118 -19.78 8.04 -3.94
C PRO A 118 -20.21 7.03 -2.89
N GLU A 119 -21.51 6.71 -2.84
CA GLU A 119 -22.09 5.76 -1.88
C GLU A 119 -21.48 4.37 -2.08
N LEU A 120 -21.40 3.91 -3.33
CA LEU A 120 -20.81 2.61 -3.67
C LEU A 120 -19.32 2.55 -3.30
N ARG A 121 -18.59 3.66 -3.46
CA ARG A 121 -17.19 3.74 -3.03
C ARG A 121 -17.03 3.62 -1.53
N LEU A 122 -17.91 4.27 -0.77
CA LEU A 122 -17.90 4.22 0.68
C LEU A 122 -18.22 2.80 1.19
N ASP A 123 -19.23 2.15 0.61
CA ASP A 123 -19.60 0.78 0.96
C ASP A 123 -18.47 -0.21 0.64
N LEU A 124 -17.82 -0.06 -0.52
CA LEU A 124 -16.66 -0.87 -0.88
C LEU A 124 -15.49 -0.65 0.09
N ARG A 125 -15.22 0.60 0.49
CA ARG A 125 -14.17 0.92 1.48
C ARG A 125 -14.49 0.28 2.83
N ARG A 126 -15.73 0.37 3.29
CA ARG A 126 -16.20 -0.27 4.53
C ARG A 126 -16.09 -1.80 4.46
N ALA A 127 -16.49 -2.38 3.33
CA ALA A 127 -16.42 -3.82 3.12
C ALA A 127 -14.96 -4.33 3.11
N ILE A 128 -14.05 -3.65 2.40
CA ILE A 128 -12.62 -3.99 2.42
C ILE A 128 -12.06 -3.88 3.83
N GLY A 129 -12.51 -2.89 4.58
CA GLY A 129 -12.10 -2.69 5.95
C GLY A 129 -12.45 -3.81 6.91
N ARG A 130 -13.49 -4.54 6.63
CA ARG A 130 -13.90 -5.72 7.42
C ARG A 130 -13.15 -6.99 7.03
N LEU A 131 -12.32 -6.95 5.97
CA LEU A 131 -11.50 -8.09 5.58
C LEU A 131 -10.38 -8.35 6.62
N PRO A 132 -9.94 -9.60 6.77
CA PRO A 132 -8.70 -9.89 7.48
C PRO A 132 -7.53 -9.08 6.91
N ALA A 133 -6.65 -8.57 7.76
CA ALA A 133 -5.59 -7.63 7.40
C ALA A 133 -4.74 -8.04 6.18
N LYS A 134 -4.40 -9.34 6.05
CA LYS A 134 -3.64 -9.84 4.90
C LYS A 134 -4.46 -9.85 3.61
N GLN A 135 -5.77 -10.06 3.69
CA GLN A 135 -6.65 -10.02 2.52
C GLN A 135 -6.87 -8.58 2.06
N ALA A 136 -7.11 -7.65 2.99
CA ALA A 136 -7.19 -6.22 2.70
C ALA A 136 -5.89 -5.71 2.07
N LEU A 137 -4.72 -6.09 2.64
CA LEU A 137 -3.42 -5.72 2.08
C LEU A 137 -3.22 -6.23 0.65
N ALA A 138 -3.61 -7.48 0.36
CA ALA A 138 -3.50 -8.03 -0.99
C ALA A 138 -4.39 -7.26 -2.00
N ILE A 139 -5.62 -6.89 -1.61
CA ILE A 139 -6.52 -6.05 -2.41
C ILE A 139 -5.89 -4.68 -2.67
N ASP A 140 -5.37 -4.03 -1.63
CA ASP A 140 -4.75 -2.69 -1.75
C ASP A 140 -3.53 -2.72 -2.68
N LEU A 141 -2.65 -3.70 -2.54
CA LEU A 141 -1.44 -3.80 -3.35
C LEU A 141 -1.78 -4.10 -4.83
N HIS A 142 -2.68 -5.06 -5.06
CA HIS A 142 -2.99 -5.50 -6.42
C HIS A 142 -3.92 -4.54 -7.17
N TYR A 143 -5.10 -4.24 -6.60
CA TYR A 143 -6.12 -3.44 -7.31
C TYR A 143 -5.93 -1.93 -7.12
N TYR A 144 -5.49 -1.47 -5.96
CA TYR A 144 -5.37 -0.04 -5.71
C TYR A 144 -4.01 0.54 -6.12
N LEU A 145 -2.91 -0.19 -5.89
CA LEU A 145 -1.57 0.21 -6.30
C LEU A 145 -1.13 -0.36 -7.65
N GLY A 146 -1.90 -1.29 -8.25
CA GLY A 146 -1.64 -1.86 -9.56
C GLY A 146 -0.44 -2.80 -9.62
N LEU A 147 -0.06 -3.45 -8.49
CA LEU A 147 1.07 -4.36 -8.48
C LEU A 147 0.72 -5.72 -9.11
N GLY A 148 1.68 -6.30 -9.83
CA GLY A 148 1.62 -7.69 -10.28
C GLY A 148 1.62 -8.67 -9.11
N ILE A 149 1.19 -9.92 -9.36
CA ILE A 149 1.13 -10.96 -8.30
C ILE A 149 2.51 -11.23 -7.69
N SER A 150 3.57 -11.25 -8.49
CA SER A 150 4.94 -11.43 -8.03
C SER A 150 5.40 -10.29 -7.12
N ASP A 151 5.08 -9.03 -7.46
CA ASP A 151 5.40 -7.87 -6.63
C ASP A 151 4.62 -7.88 -5.32
N VAL A 152 3.32 -8.24 -5.37
CA VAL A 152 2.51 -8.41 -4.16
C VAL A 152 3.09 -9.49 -3.25
N ALA A 153 3.54 -10.62 -3.82
CA ALA A 153 4.19 -11.70 -3.09
C ALA A 153 5.50 -11.22 -2.42
N ALA A 154 6.31 -10.45 -3.14
CA ALA A 154 7.53 -9.84 -2.60
C ALA A 154 7.22 -8.87 -1.45
N VAL A 155 6.23 -7.96 -1.62
CA VAL A 155 5.80 -7.02 -0.56
C VAL A 155 5.26 -7.76 0.66
N MET A 156 4.41 -8.78 0.46
CA MET A 156 3.78 -9.55 1.53
C MET A 156 4.70 -10.62 2.13
N ARG A 157 5.87 -10.86 1.53
CA ARG A 157 6.83 -11.92 1.90
C ARG A 157 6.18 -13.29 2.01
N CYS A 158 5.43 -13.66 0.98
CA CYS A 158 4.75 -14.95 0.89
C CYS A 158 4.75 -15.49 -0.55
N PRO A 159 4.53 -16.79 -0.77
CA PRO A 159 4.43 -17.36 -2.11
C PRO A 159 3.29 -16.74 -2.92
N GLU A 160 3.44 -16.67 -4.25
CA GLU A 160 2.40 -16.17 -5.16
C GLU A 160 1.06 -16.92 -5.01
N GLY A 161 1.11 -18.23 -4.79
CA GLY A 161 -0.09 -19.04 -4.52
C GLY A 161 -0.87 -18.56 -3.28
N THR A 162 -0.14 -18.08 -2.25
CA THR A 162 -0.74 -17.49 -1.05
C THR A 162 -1.41 -16.15 -1.38
N VAL A 163 -0.79 -15.32 -2.23
CA VAL A 163 -1.40 -14.06 -2.70
C VAL A 163 -2.70 -14.35 -3.47
N LYS A 164 -2.66 -15.28 -4.42
CA LYS A 164 -3.84 -15.70 -5.20
C LYS A 164 -4.98 -16.17 -4.27
N SER A 165 -4.64 -16.96 -3.24
CA SER A 165 -5.61 -17.40 -2.24
C SER A 165 -6.18 -16.25 -1.41
N HIS A 166 -5.36 -15.26 -1.01
CA HIS A 166 -5.83 -14.07 -0.30
C HIS A 166 -6.78 -13.25 -1.17
N LEU A 167 -6.43 -13.02 -2.44
CA LEU A 167 -7.27 -12.28 -3.39
C LEU A 167 -8.60 -12.99 -3.66
N SER A 168 -8.59 -14.31 -3.86
CA SER A 168 -9.84 -15.09 -4.06
C SER A 168 -10.75 -14.97 -2.86
N ARG A 169 -10.26 -15.30 -1.66
CA ARG A 169 -11.04 -15.23 -0.43
C ARG A 169 -11.54 -13.82 -0.10
N ALA A 170 -10.74 -12.78 -0.44
CA ALA A 170 -11.16 -11.40 -0.28
C ALA A 170 -12.33 -11.08 -1.20
N ARG A 171 -12.25 -11.44 -2.48
CA ARG A 171 -13.35 -11.23 -3.46
C ARG A 171 -14.63 -11.95 -3.05
N ASP A 172 -14.53 -13.20 -2.59
CA ASP A 172 -15.69 -13.97 -2.16
C ASP A 172 -16.37 -13.29 -0.95
N ARG A 173 -15.59 -12.81 0.02
CA ARG A 173 -16.13 -12.08 1.17
C ARG A 173 -16.74 -10.73 0.79
N LEU A 174 -16.10 -9.98 -0.12
CA LEU A 174 -16.64 -8.72 -0.61
C LEU A 174 -17.96 -8.94 -1.37
N ARG A 175 -18.04 -9.97 -2.19
CA ARG A 175 -19.28 -10.35 -2.88
C ARG A 175 -20.41 -10.66 -1.89
N THR A 176 -20.12 -11.41 -0.83
CA THR A 176 -21.10 -11.73 0.22
C THR A 176 -21.52 -10.48 1.01
N GLN A 177 -20.61 -9.52 1.26
CA GLN A 177 -20.89 -8.33 2.06
C GLN A 177 -21.65 -7.24 1.27
N LEU A 178 -21.37 -7.13 -0.02
CA LEU A 178 -21.96 -6.10 -0.88
C LEU A 178 -23.29 -6.53 -1.51
N GLY A 179 -23.61 -7.84 -1.47
CA GLY A 179 -24.82 -8.40 -2.08
C GLY A 179 -24.73 -8.51 -3.61
N ASP A 180 -25.82 -8.98 -4.21
CA ASP A 180 -25.93 -9.14 -5.68
C ASP A 180 -26.19 -7.82 -6.42
N ASP A 181 -26.45 -6.73 -5.70
CA ASP A 181 -26.74 -5.39 -6.26
C ASP A 181 -25.55 -4.75 -6.99
N TYR A 182 -24.37 -5.37 -6.91
CA TYR A 182 -23.12 -4.90 -7.53
C TYR A 182 -22.58 -5.83 -8.63
N ARG A 183 -23.47 -6.55 -9.31
CA ARG A 183 -23.13 -7.33 -10.52
C ARG A 183 -23.09 -6.49 -11.77
#